data_d4800f6dd75a2b4ae8ec867355fb6307
#
_entry.id   d4800f6dd75a2b4ae8ec867355fb6307
#
_cell.length_a   1.000
_cell.length_b   1.000
_cell.length_c   1.000
_cell.angle_alpha   90.00
_cell.angle_beta   90.00
_cell.angle_gamma   90.00
#
_symmetry.space_group_name_H-M   'P 1'
#
loop_
_entity.id
_entity.type
_entity.pdbx_description
1 polymer ?
#
loop_
_entity_poly.entity_id
_entity_poly.type
_entity_poly.pdbx_seq_one_letter_code
_entity_poly.pdbx_strand_id
1 'polypeptide(L)'
;MAEQVDAVVVGGGFYGATIAAYLKQKRGLGRVVLLERAPQLMSRSSFTNQARVHNGYHYPRSFTTAYRSRINMPRFIRDFAPAVVSNFTKLYALARRNSKVTPAQMERFCREIGAPLKPAPRDLQALFNPTLIERVYLTVEQAFNADILRDLVIRHLAEAGVEVRLKAESQGLRAAGEQVSAIGRDASGPFEFVADMAFNCCYSRLQSAGGESAPAFGLRHEITEMALIEPPPAIAGLGITVMDGPFFSTMPFPARGLHTLSHVRYTPHLSWIEEGGDDPYARLEAYPRESRAEWMIRDSARYLPALAHARAEASLFEVKTVLTRNEGDDGRPILFQRHGEGGRVFSILGGKIDNIYDILERLDAEALPSTLRR
;
A
#
# COMPACT_ATOMS: atom_id res chain seq x y z
N MET A 1 6.01 -33.83 -9.17
CA MET A 1 4.68 -34.34 -8.70
C MET A 1 3.95 -33.18 -8.06
N ALA A 2 2.65 -33.05 -8.28
CA ALA A 2 1.85 -32.01 -7.65
C ALA A 2 1.78 -32.21 -6.12
N GLU A 3 2.01 -31.14 -5.37
CA GLU A 3 1.93 -31.16 -3.90
C GLU A 3 0.54 -30.72 -3.45
N GLN A 4 -0.06 -31.48 -2.52
CA GLN A 4 -1.38 -31.16 -1.95
C GLN A 4 -1.26 -30.21 -0.76
N VAL A 5 -2.08 -29.15 -0.74
CA VAL A 5 -2.11 -28.13 0.31
C VAL A 5 -3.54 -27.64 0.55
N ASP A 6 -3.82 -27.05 1.69
CA ASP A 6 -5.16 -26.49 1.96
C ASP A 6 -5.33 -25.12 1.26
N ALA A 7 -4.27 -24.30 1.24
CA ALA A 7 -4.30 -23.02 0.57
C ALA A 7 -2.93 -22.62 -0.02
N VAL A 8 -2.98 -21.97 -1.18
CA VAL A 8 -1.84 -21.26 -1.77
C VAL A 8 -2.11 -19.76 -1.74
N VAL A 9 -1.15 -18.98 -1.25
CA VAL A 9 -1.14 -17.52 -1.32
C VAL A 9 -0.05 -17.08 -2.28
N VAL A 10 -0.40 -16.35 -3.33
CA VAL A 10 0.54 -15.86 -4.34
C VAL A 10 0.79 -14.37 -4.11
N GLY A 11 2.07 -14.02 -3.89
CA GLY A 11 2.54 -12.66 -3.61
C GLY A 11 2.89 -12.45 -2.13
N GLY A 12 4.20 -12.35 -1.85
CA GLY A 12 4.78 -12.18 -0.50
C GLY A 12 4.88 -10.72 -0.03
N GLY A 13 4.00 -9.84 -0.54
CA GLY A 13 3.79 -8.50 0.01
C GLY A 13 3.11 -8.54 1.37
N PHE A 14 2.90 -7.37 1.98
CA PHE A 14 2.28 -7.25 3.31
C PHE A 14 0.92 -7.96 3.39
N TYR A 15 0.10 -7.85 2.35
CA TYR A 15 -1.22 -8.48 2.30
C TYR A 15 -1.13 -10.01 2.26
N GLY A 16 -0.39 -10.56 1.30
CA GLY A 16 -0.31 -12.01 1.16
C GLY A 16 0.32 -12.67 2.37
N ALA A 17 1.37 -12.08 2.94
CA ALA A 17 2.00 -12.60 4.15
C ALA A 17 1.05 -12.56 5.37
N THR A 18 0.32 -11.46 5.55
CA THR A 18 -0.65 -11.36 6.67
C THR A 18 -1.82 -12.32 6.48
N ILE A 19 -2.33 -12.48 5.24
CA ILE A 19 -3.40 -13.42 4.92
C ILE A 19 -2.94 -14.87 5.16
N ALA A 20 -1.73 -15.24 4.73
CA ALA A 20 -1.21 -16.60 4.95
C ALA A 20 -1.12 -16.94 6.44
N ALA A 21 -0.59 -16.03 7.27
CA ALA A 21 -0.56 -16.20 8.72
C ALA A 21 -1.98 -16.30 9.31
N TYR A 22 -2.91 -15.44 8.87
CA TYR A 22 -4.31 -15.46 9.29
C TYR A 22 -5.00 -16.78 8.96
N LEU A 23 -4.81 -17.34 7.76
CA LEU A 23 -5.38 -18.61 7.32
C LEU A 23 -4.95 -19.76 8.24
N LYS A 24 -3.69 -19.78 8.67
CA LYS A 24 -3.17 -20.74 9.62
C LYS A 24 -3.75 -20.54 11.02
N GLN A 25 -3.62 -19.34 11.57
CA GLN A 25 -3.88 -19.06 12.99
C GLN A 25 -5.37 -18.90 13.31
N LYS A 26 -6.15 -18.29 12.42
CA LYS A 26 -7.56 -17.95 12.66
C LYS A 26 -8.53 -18.89 11.95
N ARG A 27 -8.16 -19.36 10.76
CA ARG A 27 -9.01 -20.28 10.00
C ARG A 27 -8.63 -21.75 10.20
N GLY A 28 -7.52 -22.03 10.88
CA GLY A 28 -7.09 -23.37 11.27
C GLY A 28 -6.70 -24.29 10.11
N LEU A 29 -6.28 -23.72 8.96
CA LEU A 29 -5.84 -24.51 7.81
C LEU A 29 -4.56 -25.29 8.14
N GLY A 30 -4.47 -26.53 7.69
CA GLY A 30 -3.36 -27.43 7.98
C GLY A 30 -2.07 -27.03 7.27
N ARG A 31 -2.07 -26.99 5.93
CA ARG A 31 -0.88 -26.60 5.13
C ARG A 31 -1.19 -25.39 4.27
N VAL A 32 -0.52 -24.28 4.55
CA VAL A 32 -0.61 -23.02 3.77
C VAL A 32 0.75 -22.70 3.19
N VAL A 33 0.83 -22.49 1.88
CA VAL A 33 2.04 -22.13 1.15
C VAL A 33 1.94 -20.68 0.67
N LEU A 34 2.97 -19.88 0.95
CA LEU A 34 3.14 -18.52 0.44
C LEU A 34 4.23 -18.50 -0.63
N LEU A 35 3.86 -18.11 -1.85
CA LEU A 35 4.77 -18.01 -2.99
C LEU A 35 5.19 -16.55 -3.21
N GLU A 36 6.51 -16.29 -3.28
CA GLU A 36 7.08 -14.98 -3.60
C GLU A 36 8.19 -15.13 -4.65
N ARG A 37 8.08 -14.40 -5.76
CA ARG A 37 9.08 -14.44 -6.85
C ARG A 37 10.41 -13.75 -6.49
N ALA A 38 10.38 -12.78 -5.60
CA ALA A 38 11.57 -12.07 -5.13
C ALA A 38 12.38 -12.91 -4.13
N PRO A 39 13.67 -12.58 -3.93
CA PRO A 39 14.50 -13.25 -2.92
C PRO A 39 14.13 -12.88 -1.48
N GLN A 40 13.22 -11.93 -1.26
CA GLN A 40 12.72 -11.54 0.06
C GLN A 40 11.27 -11.05 0.00
N LEU A 41 10.58 -11.18 1.13
CA LEU A 41 9.23 -10.66 1.29
C LEU A 41 9.19 -9.13 1.33
N MET A 42 8.06 -8.55 0.97
CA MET A 42 7.76 -7.10 1.08
C MET A 42 8.77 -6.19 0.36
N SER A 43 9.40 -6.64 -0.73
CA SER A 43 10.45 -5.90 -1.43
C SER A 43 9.95 -4.86 -2.44
N ARG A 44 8.64 -4.87 -2.77
CA ARG A 44 8.02 -4.00 -3.78
C ARG A 44 7.16 -2.92 -3.11
N SER A 45 5.94 -2.68 -3.57
CA SER A 45 5.04 -1.63 -3.06
C SER A 45 4.81 -1.64 -1.54
N SER A 46 5.03 -2.77 -0.86
CA SER A 46 5.00 -2.84 0.61
C SER A 46 6.18 -2.10 1.28
N PHE A 47 7.30 -1.92 0.56
CA PHE A 47 8.45 -1.13 0.97
C PHE A 47 8.43 0.26 0.32
N THR A 48 8.21 0.31 -0.98
CA THR A 48 8.25 1.53 -1.80
C THR A 48 6.91 2.27 -1.70
N ASN A 49 6.76 3.06 -0.64
CA ASN A 49 5.60 3.89 -0.36
C ASN A 49 5.99 5.03 0.61
N GLN A 50 5.03 5.84 1.07
CA GLN A 50 5.29 6.94 2.00
C GLN A 50 5.52 6.50 3.46
N ALA A 51 5.53 5.21 3.75
CA ALA A 51 5.65 4.67 5.11
C ALA A 51 4.64 5.28 6.11
N ARG A 52 3.42 5.57 5.65
CA ARG A 52 2.39 6.27 6.42
C ARG A 52 1.30 5.31 6.92
N VAL A 53 0.96 5.42 8.19
CA VAL A 53 -0.25 4.85 8.77
C VAL A 53 -1.30 5.94 8.81
N HIS A 54 -2.28 5.87 7.92
CA HIS A 54 -3.29 6.90 7.73
C HIS A 54 -4.32 6.93 8.86
N ASN A 55 -4.81 8.15 9.18
CA ASN A 55 -5.89 8.37 10.13
C ASN A 55 -7.10 9.10 9.49
N GLY A 56 -7.23 8.99 8.18
CA GLY A 56 -8.38 9.48 7.43
C GLY A 56 -8.23 10.87 6.79
N TYR A 57 -7.36 11.72 7.28
CA TYR A 57 -7.24 13.13 6.84
C TYR A 57 -6.99 13.30 5.32
N HIS A 58 -6.34 12.33 4.71
CA HIS A 58 -5.91 12.41 3.31
C HIS A 58 -7.07 12.26 2.29
N TYR A 59 -8.26 11.91 2.75
CA TYR A 59 -9.40 11.58 1.89
C TYR A 59 -10.66 12.39 2.22
N PRO A 60 -10.60 13.74 2.23
CA PRO A 60 -11.72 14.57 2.70
C PRO A 60 -12.95 14.51 1.79
N ARG A 61 -12.83 13.90 0.60
CA ARG A 61 -13.92 13.72 -0.37
C ARG A 61 -14.45 12.27 -0.44
N SER A 62 -13.86 11.35 0.35
CA SER A 62 -14.28 9.95 0.42
C SER A 62 -14.46 9.53 1.88
N PHE A 63 -15.68 9.73 2.40
CA PHE A 63 -16.00 9.44 3.81
C PHE A 63 -15.65 8.00 4.18
N THR A 64 -16.07 7.02 3.37
CA THR A 64 -15.83 5.60 3.65
C THR A 64 -14.33 5.29 3.74
N THR A 65 -13.52 5.76 2.78
CA THR A 65 -12.08 5.56 2.78
C THR A 65 -11.41 6.17 4.01
N ALA A 66 -11.82 7.39 4.38
CA ALA A 66 -11.30 8.10 5.54
C ALA A 66 -11.69 7.41 6.85
N TYR A 67 -12.96 7.09 7.01
CA TYR A 67 -13.47 6.43 8.20
C TYR A 67 -12.82 5.06 8.42
N ARG A 68 -12.66 4.24 7.36
CA ARG A 68 -11.94 2.97 7.44
C ARG A 68 -10.49 3.16 7.91
N SER A 69 -9.75 4.13 7.37
CA SER A 69 -8.40 4.44 7.87
C SER A 69 -8.41 4.86 9.34
N ARG A 70 -9.39 5.66 9.75
CA ARG A 70 -9.53 6.11 11.13
C ARG A 70 -9.69 4.96 12.12
N ILE A 71 -10.51 3.95 11.79
CA ILE A 71 -10.73 2.80 12.67
C ILE A 71 -9.64 1.73 12.56
N ASN A 72 -8.94 1.64 11.43
CA ASN A 72 -7.87 0.66 11.22
C ASN A 72 -6.53 1.10 11.82
N MET A 73 -6.24 2.40 11.90
CA MET A 73 -4.97 2.92 12.43
C MET A 73 -4.65 2.39 13.85
N PRO A 74 -5.55 2.43 14.85
CA PRO A 74 -5.26 1.89 16.18
C PRO A 74 -4.96 0.39 16.17
N ARG A 75 -5.59 -0.36 15.25
CA ARG A 75 -5.31 -1.81 15.07
C ARG A 75 -3.89 -2.02 14.57
N PHE A 76 -3.49 -1.27 13.54
CA PHE A 76 -2.14 -1.35 13.00
C PHE A 76 -1.07 -0.98 14.05
N ILE A 77 -1.30 0.10 14.81
CA ILE A 77 -0.40 0.52 15.88
C ILE A 77 -0.23 -0.58 16.94
N ARG A 78 -1.31 -1.24 17.34
CA ARG A 78 -1.27 -2.33 18.32
C ARG A 78 -0.54 -3.56 17.78
N ASP A 79 -0.89 -3.98 16.55
CA ASP A 79 -0.44 -5.27 16.01
C ASP A 79 1.01 -5.21 15.48
N PHE A 80 1.48 -4.01 15.10
CA PHE A 80 2.82 -3.77 14.57
C PHE A 80 3.58 -2.69 15.34
N ALA A 81 3.32 -2.55 16.64
CA ALA A 81 3.89 -1.51 17.50
C ALA A 81 5.42 -1.30 17.35
N PRO A 82 6.28 -2.34 17.28
CA PRO A 82 7.73 -2.14 17.12
C PRO A 82 8.13 -1.47 15.80
N ALA A 83 7.31 -1.56 14.76
CA ALA A 83 7.57 -0.91 13.47
C ALA A 83 7.01 0.52 13.41
N VAL A 84 6.11 0.90 14.32
CA VAL A 84 5.45 2.21 14.28
C VAL A 84 6.37 3.30 14.84
N VAL A 85 6.44 4.42 14.12
CA VAL A 85 7.21 5.61 14.49
C VAL A 85 6.27 6.78 14.70
N SER A 86 6.28 7.34 15.92
CA SER A 86 5.35 8.39 16.38
C SER A 86 6.05 9.67 16.87
N ASN A 87 7.38 9.69 16.87
CA ASN A 87 8.20 10.79 17.41
C ASN A 87 8.40 11.96 16.44
N PHE A 88 7.36 12.30 15.69
CA PHE A 88 7.33 13.47 14.80
C PHE A 88 5.97 14.18 14.90
N THR A 89 5.93 15.46 14.52
CA THR A 89 4.70 16.23 14.45
C THR A 89 4.10 16.18 13.05
N LYS A 90 2.82 15.82 12.94
CA LYS A 90 2.12 15.76 11.65
C LYS A 90 1.30 17.01 11.40
N LEU A 91 1.54 17.65 10.25
CA LEU A 91 0.85 18.84 9.78
C LEU A 91 0.08 18.56 8.49
N TYR A 92 -1.14 19.10 8.44
CA TYR A 92 -1.91 19.25 7.20
C TYR A 92 -2.13 20.72 6.91
N ALA A 93 -1.78 21.16 5.71
CA ALA A 93 -1.95 22.54 5.28
C ALA A 93 -2.91 22.62 4.09
N LEU A 94 -3.79 23.61 4.10
CA LEU A 94 -4.72 23.90 3.01
C LEU A 94 -4.23 25.14 2.23
N ALA A 95 -4.13 24.97 0.92
CA ALA A 95 -3.74 26.07 0.06
C ALA A 95 -4.91 27.04 -0.17
N ARG A 96 -4.58 28.35 -0.32
CA ARG A 96 -5.59 29.39 -0.63
C ARG A 96 -6.23 29.23 -2.00
N ARG A 97 -5.52 28.60 -2.93
CA ARG A 97 -5.98 28.37 -4.32
C ARG A 97 -5.73 26.93 -4.71
N ASN A 98 -6.57 26.39 -5.58
CA ASN A 98 -6.49 25.03 -6.11
C ASN A 98 -6.69 23.91 -5.07
N SER A 99 -7.04 24.24 -3.82
CA SER A 99 -7.54 23.25 -2.87
C SER A 99 -9.00 22.94 -3.20
N LYS A 100 -9.35 21.65 -3.22
CA LYS A 100 -10.71 21.16 -3.50
C LYS A 100 -11.60 21.18 -2.26
N VAL A 101 -11.03 21.48 -1.10
CA VAL A 101 -11.74 21.61 0.17
C VAL A 101 -11.35 22.90 0.87
N THR A 102 -12.30 23.51 1.53
CA THR A 102 -12.09 24.69 2.39
C THR A 102 -11.73 24.28 3.82
N PRO A 103 -11.12 25.18 4.64
CA PRO A 103 -10.89 24.90 6.05
C PRO A 103 -12.15 24.43 6.80
N ALA A 104 -13.29 25.09 6.59
CA ALA A 104 -14.55 24.73 7.24
C ALA A 104 -15.03 23.32 6.85
N GLN A 105 -14.89 22.95 5.58
CA GLN A 105 -15.20 21.59 5.12
C GLN A 105 -14.27 20.56 5.75
N MET A 106 -12.98 20.83 5.84
CA MET A 106 -12.00 19.95 6.49
C MET A 106 -12.28 19.76 7.97
N GLU A 107 -12.58 20.85 8.68
CA GLU A 107 -12.92 20.83 10.12
C GLU A 107 -14.21 20.02 10.38
N ARG A 108 -15.24 20.25 9.57
CA ARG A 108 -16.48 19.48 9.64
C ARG A 108 -16.23 18.00 9.35
N PHE A 109 -15.53 17.68 8.28
CA PHE A 109 -15.21 16.33 7.89
C PHE A 109 -14.44 15.57 8.97
N CYS A 110 -13.37 16.17 9.54
CA CYS A 110 -12.60 15.54 10.60
C CYS A 110 -13.44 15.29 11.86
N ARG A 111 -14.36 16.19 12.19
CA ARG A 111 -15.31 16.00 13.29
C ARG A 111 -16.25 14.82 13.02
N GLU A 112 -16.76 14.69 11.78
CA GLU A 112 -17.67 13.60 11.40
C GLU A 112 -17.00 12.22 11.42
N ILE A 113 -15.73 12.11 11.01
CA ILE A 113 -14.98 10.84 11.08
C ILE A 113 -14.34 10.59 12.47
N GLY A 114 -14.44 11.54 13.40
CA GLY A 114 -13.83 11.46 14.73
C GLY A 114 -12.30 11.58 14.73
N ALA A 115 -11.68 12.19 13.70
CA ALA A 115 -10.24 12.39 13.63
C ALA A 115 -9.85 13.70 14.35
N PRO A 116 -8.88 13.67 15.30
CA PRO A 116 -8.43 14.87 16.01
C PRO A 116 -7.82 15.91 15.07
N LEU A 117 -8.33 17.12 15.07
CA LEU A 117 -7.84 18.23 14.27
C LEU A 117 -7.75 19.49 15.13
N LYS A 118 -6.59 20.15 15.16
CA LYS A 118 -6.38 21.39 15.88
C LYS A 118 -5.64 22.40 15.00
N PRO A 119 -5.94 23.69 15.07
CA PRO A 119 -5.09 24.70 14.43
C PRO A 119 -3.64 24.55 14.91
N ALA A 120 -2.69 24.63 13.99
CA ALA A 120 -1.27 24.58 14.35
C ALA A 120 -0.87 25.84 15.13
N PRO A 121 0.10 25.77 16.07
CA PRO A 121 0.72 26.91 16.71
C PRO A 121 1.36 27.89 15.70
N ARG A 122 1.57 29.15 16.12
CA ARG A 122 2.04 30.20 15.21
C ARG A 122 3.44 29.94 14.63
N ASP A 123 4.33 29.36 15.39
CA ASP A 123 5.67 28.96 14.97
C ASP A 123 5.63 27.94 13.83
N LEU A 124 4.75 26.93 13.93
CA LEU A 124 4.57 25.93 12.87
C LEU A 124 3.84 26.51 11.65
N GLN A 125 2.91 27.45 11.85
CA GLN A 125 2.28 28.16 10.74
C GLN A 125 3.31 29.03 9.98
N ALA A 126 4.27 29.63 10.67
CA ALA A 126 5.30 30.50 10.10
C ALA A 126 6.28 29.77 9.17
N LEU A 127 6.32 28.43 9.20
CA LEU A 127 7.10 27.62 8.25
C LEU A 127 6.56 27.71 6.81
N PHE A 128 5.30 28.07 6.65
CA PHE A 128 4.61 28.09 5.37
C PHE A 128 4.54 29.49 4.78
N ASN A 129 4.48 29.57 3.46
CA ASN A 129 4.23 30.82 2.76
C ASN A 129 2.79 31.30 3.00
N PRO A 130 2.56 32.41 3.72
CA PRO A 130 1.23 32.87 4.11
C PRO A 130 0.38 33.38 2.93
N THR A 131 1.02 33.69 1.78
CA THR A 131 0.28 34.08 0.57
C THR A 131 -0.31 32.90 -0.18
N LEU A 132 0.23 31.68 0.05
CA LEU A 132 -0.17 30.45 -0.63
C LEU A 132 -0.95 29.49 0.30
N ILE A 133 -0.66 29.49 1.58
CA ILE A 133 -1.35 28.62 2.57
C ILE A 133 -2.39 29.45 3.33
N GLU A 134 -3.58 28.88 3.45
CA GLU A 134 -4.72 29.49 4.17
C GLU A 134 -4.78 29.05 5.63
N ARG A 135 -4.57 27.76 5.86
CA ARG A 135 -4.70 27.15 7.19
C ARG A 135 -3.72 26.00 7.36
N VAL A 136 -3.18 25.85 8.55
CA VAL A 136 -2.33 24.72 8.95
C VAL A 136 -2.93 24.08 10.20
N TYR A 137 -2.99 22.75 10.20
CA TYR A 137 -3.54 21.95 11.29
C TYR A 137 -2.52 20.96 11.84
N LEU A 138 -2.54 20.78 13.15
CA LEU A 138 -1.98 19.60 13.81
C LEU A 138 -2.93 18.42 13.63
N THR A 139 -2.37 17.30 13.27
CA THR A 139 -3.09 16.05 13.05
C THR A 139 -2.36 14.87 13.71
N VAL A 140 -2.96 13.71 13.71
CA VAL A 140 -2.39 12.49 14.30
C VAL A 140 -2.29 11.42 13.21
N GLU A 141 -1.13 11.25 12.63
CA GLU A 141 -0.76 10.12 11.78
C GLU A 141 0.61 9.59 12.22
N GLN A 142 0.89 8.35 11.89
CA GLN A 142 2.14 7.69 12.23
C GLN A 142 2.92 7.35 10.97
N ALA A 143 4.22 7.11 11.14
CA ALA A 143 5.03 6.45 10.14
C ALA A 143 5.32 4.99 10.58
N PHE A 144 5.86 4.19 9.68
CA PHE A 144 6.37 2.88 10.04
C PHE A 144 7.74 2.64 9.42
N ASN A 145 8.56 1.85 10.10
CA ASN A 145 9.81 1.33 9.56
C ASN A 145 9.51 0.05 8.75
N ALA A 146 9.68 0.12 7.44
CA ALA A 146 9.34 -0.98 6.54
C ALA A 146 10.24 -2.21 6.73
N ASP A 147 11.50 -2.05 7.14
CA ASP A 147 12.41 -3.16 7.43
C ASP A 147 11.98 -3.89 8.72
N ILE A 148 11.68 -3.13 9.79
CA ILE A 148 11.17 -3.72 11.04
C ILE A 148 9.80 -4.39 10.82
N LEU A 149 8.94 -3.77 10.01
CA LEU A 149 7.64 -4.35 9.67
C LEU A 149 7.80 -5.68 8.93
N ARG A 150 8.74 -5.77 7.99
CA ARG A 150 9.06 -7.01 7.30
C ARG A 150 9.53 -8.10 8.26
N ASP A 151 10.43 -7.76 9.20
CA ASP A 151 10.94 -8.72 10.19
C ASP A 151 9.84 -9.23 11.13
N LEU A 152 8.88 -8.36 11.50
CA LEU A 152 7.69 -8.76 12.25
C LEU A 152 6.82 -9.73 11.44
N VAL A 153 6.58 -9.42 10.19
CA VAL A 153 5.77 -10.28 9.29
C VAL A 153 6.42 -11.64 9.09
N ILE A 154 7.74 -11.69 8.90
CA ILE A 154 8.50 -12.96 8.79
C ILE A 154 8.33 -13.79 10.05
N ARG A 155 8.44 -13.18 11.24
CA ARG A 155 8.22 -13.88 12.52
C ARG A 155 6.81 -14.41 12.63
N HIS A 156 5.79 -13.62 12.30
CA HIS A 156 4.39 -14.05 12.33
C HIS A 156 4.12 -15.24 11.41
N LEU A 157 4.75 -15.27 10.22
CA LEU A 157 4.65 -16.40 9.30
C LEU A 157 5.29 -17.67 9.89
N ALA A 158 6.48 -17.55 10.50
CA ALA A 158 7.19 -18.65 11.13
C ALA A 158 6.41 -19.20 12.33
N GLU A 159 5.92 -18.33 13.22
CA GLU A 159 5.10 -18.69 14.39
C GLU A 159 3.77 -19.36 13.98
N ALA A 160 3.18 -18.94 12.85
CA ALA A 160 1.99 -19.56 12.28
C ALA A 160 2.29 -20.91 11.61
N GLY A 161 3.53 -21.24 11.30
CA GLY A 161 3.91 -22.42 10.54
C GLY A 161 3.47 -22.37 9.09
N VAL A 162 3.57 -21.18 8.45
CA VAL A 162 3.35 -21.00 7.01
C VAL A 162 4.59 -21.45 6.25
N GLU A 163 4.40 -22.25 5.21
CA GLU A 163 5.49 -22.63 4.29
C GLU A 163 5.75 -21.47 3.32
N VAL A 164 6.92 -20.82 3.44
CA VAL A 164 7.30 -19.69 2.57
C VAL A 164 8.27 -20.16 1.49
N ARG A 165 7.91 -19.98 0.23
CA ARG A 165 8.74 -20.25 -0.95
C ARG A 165 9.17 -18.92 -1.60
N LEU A 166 10.42 -18.53 -1.41
CA LEU A 166 11.04 -17.38 -2.08
C LEU A 166 11.63 -17.79 -3.42
N LYS A 167 11.83 -16.83 -4.34
CA LYS A 167 12.27 -17.07 -5.71
C LYS A 167 11.37 -18.07 -6.45
N ALA A 168 10.10 -18.14 -6.03
CA ALA A 168 9.08 -19.03 -6.58
C ALA A 168 8.05 -18.19 -7.34
N GLU A 169 8.17 -18.18 -8.67
CA GLU A 169 7.28 -17.40 -9.52
C GLU A 169 6.08 -18.23 -9.94
N SER A 170 4.89 -17.80 -9.49
CA SER A 170 3.63 -18.35 -10.00
C SER A 170 3.40 -17.87 -11.44
N GLN A 171 3.08 -18.83 -12.32
CA GLN A 171 2.73 -18.62 -13.72
C GLN A 171 1.21 -18.58 -13.94
N GLY A 172 0.43 -18.87 -12.92
CA GLY A 172 -1.03 -18.77 -12.96
C GLY A 172 -1.73 -19.75 -12.02
N LEU A 173 -3.02 -19.48 -11.87
CA LEU A 173 -3.96 -20.31 -11.11
C LEU A 173 -4.92 -20.96 -12.12
N ARG A 174 -5.14 -22.25 -12.02
CA ARG A 174 -6.01 -23.03 -12.92
C ARG A 174 -7.01 -23.85 -12.14
N ALA A 175 -8.19 -24.05 -12.70
CA ALA A 175 -9.14 -25.01 -12.15
C ALA A 175 -8.56 -26.44 -12.21
N ALA A 176 -8.76 -27.22 -11.16
CA ALA A 176 -8.35 -28.62 -11.04
C ALA A 176 -9.48 -29.45 -10.40
N GLY A 177 -10.60 -29.61 -11.11
CA GLY A 177 -11.84 -30.15 -10.58
C GLY A 177 -12.38 -29.27 -9.46
N GLU A 178 -12.60 -29.86 -8.27
CA GLU A 178 -13.03 -29.12 -7.06
C GLU A 178 -11.88 -28.42 -6.34
N GLN A 179 -10.70 -28.27 -6.95
CA GLN A 179 -9.50 -27.66 -6.39
C GLN A 179 -8.93 -26.60 -7.33
N VAL A 180 -7.85 -25.94 -6.91
CA VAL A 180 -7.08 -24.99 -7.71
C VAL A 180 -5.65 -25.47 -7.82
N SER A 181 -5.12 -25.55 -9.03
CA SER A 181 -3.70 -25.78 -9.28
C SER A 181 -2.98 -24.43 -9.40
N ALA A 182 -1.98 -24.19 -8.55
CA ALA A 182 -1.03 -23.09 -8.66
C ALA A 182 0.25 -23.64 -9.29
N ILE A 183 0.49 -23.25 -10.54
CA ILE A 183 1.67 -23.67 -11.30
C ILE A 183 2.73 -22.58 -11.30
N GLY A 184 3.99 -22.96 -11.35
CA GLY A 184 5.07 -21.99 -11.37
C GLY A 184 6.43 -22.63 -11.53
N ARG A 185 7.45 -21.81 -11.28
CA ARG A 185 8.87 -22.20 -11.34
C ARG A 185 9.66 -21.56 -10.21
N ASP A 186 10.59 -22.31 -9.67
CA ASP A 186 11.63 -21.85 -8.75
C ASP A 186 13.02 -22.31 -9.22
N ALA A 187 14.04 -22.19 -8.36
CA ALA A 187 15.41 -22.60 -8.68
C ALA A 187 15.56 -24.12 -8.89
N SER A 188 14.64 -24.92 -8.33
CA SER A 188 14.62 -26.39 -8.49
C SER A 188 13.90 -26.85 -9.77
N GLY A 189 13.22 -25.94 -10.47
CA GLY A 189 12.48 -26.20 -11.68
C GLY A 189 10.97 -25.89 -11.56
N PRO A 190 10.13 -26.52 -12.39
CA PRO A 190 8.68 -26.31 -12.32
C PRO A 190 8.08 -26.95 -11.06
N PHE A 191 7.11 -26.28 -10.46
CA PHE A 191 6.31 -26.78 -9.35
C PHE A 191 4.80 -26.72 -9.65
N GLU A 192 4.05 -27.52 -8.95
CA GLU A 192 2.60 -27.50 -8.95
C GLU A 192 2.07 -27.78 -7.54
N PHE A 193 1.26 -26.84 -7.02
CA PHE A 193 0.48 -27.03 -5.79
C PHE A 193 -0.99 -27.16 -6.13
N VAL A 194 -1.60 -28.25 -5.72
CA VAL A 194 -3.07 -28.45 -5.81
C VAL A 194 -3.67 -28.10 -4.45
N ALA A 195 -4.51 -27.06 -4.42
CA ALA A 195 -5.04 -26.46 -3.22
C ALA A 195 -6.56 -26.46 -3.19
N ASP A 196 -7.15 -26.53 -2.00
CA ASP A 196 -8.60 -26.34 -1.83
C ASP A 196 -9.02 -24.90 -2.14
N MET A 197 -8.11 -23.94 -1.98
CA MET A 197 -8.33 -22.52 -2.32
C MET A 197 -7.01 -21.79 -2.61
N ALA A 198 -7.08 -20.71 -3.39
CA ALA A 198 -5.94 -19.87 -3.71
C ALA A 198 -6.25 -18.38 -3.49
N PHE A 199 -5.23 -17.63 -3.02
CA PHE A 199 -5.31 -16.20 -2.77
C PHE A 199 -4.30 -15.47 -3.65
N ASN A 200 -4.79 -14.69 -4.60
CA ASN A 200 -3.96 -13.85 -5.46
C ASN A 200 -3.79 -12.47 -4.83
N CYS A 201 -2.61 -12.22 -4.26
CA CYS A 201 -2.21 -10.98 -3.59
C CYS A 201 -1.07 -10.26 -4.34
N CYS A 202 -1.00 -10.43 -5.67
CA CYS A 202 0.11 -9.98 -6.52
C CYS A 202 0.09 -8.49 -6.85
N TYR A 203 -0.85 -7.71 -6.31
CA TYR A 203 -0.96 -6.26 -6.49
C TYR A 203 -0.94 -5.85 -7.97
N SER A 204 0.18 -5.28 -8.48
CA SER A 204 0.28 -4.85 -9.88
C SER A 204 0.23 -6.00 -10.89
N ARG A 205 0.55 -7.22 -10.49
CA ARG A 205 0.43 -8.45 -11.31
C ARG A 205 -0.85 -9.23 -11.05
N LEU A 206 -1.87 -8.59 -10.47
CA LEU A 206 -3.11 -9.28 -10.10
C LEU A 206 -3.76 -10.01 -11.27
N GLN A 207 -3.79 -9.38 -12.45
CA GLN A 207 -4.37 -9.97 -13.65
C GLN A 207 -3.53 -11.14 -14.16
N SER A 208 -2.23 -10.93 -14.36
CA SER A 208 -1.35 -11.95 -14.93
C SER A 208 -1.15 -13.17 -14.01
N ALA A 209 -1.09 -12.96 -12.70
CA ALA A 209 -0.96 -14.05 -11.73
C ALA A 209 -2.27 -14.80 -11.48
N GLY A 210 -3.42 -14.24 -11.85
CA GLY A 210 -4.73 -14.88 -11.72
C GLY A 210 -4.98 -16.00 -12.73
N GLY A 211 -4.15 -16.08 -13.78
CA GLY A 211 -4.29 -17.10 -14.83
C GLY A 211 -5.49 -16.87 -15.75
N GLU A 212 -5.78 -17.85 -16.58
CA GLU A 212 -6.83 -17.80 -17.64
C GLU A 212 -8.25 -17.59 -17.08
N SER A 213 -8.49 -18.02 -15.84
CA SER A 213 -9.80 -17.92 -15.18
C SER A 213 -10.02 -16.59 -14.46
N ALA A 214 -9.03 -15.69 -14.44
CA ALA A 214 -9.18 -14.40 -13.77
C ALA A 214 -10.09 -13.48 -14.57
N PRO A 215 -11.08 -12.85 -13.93
CA PRO A 215 -11.89 -11.85 -14.59
C PRO A 215 -11.04 -10.61 -14.88
N ALA A 216 -11.46 -9.79 -15.85
CA ALA A 216 -10.84 -8.50 -16.09
C ALA A 216 -11.11 -7.56 -14.90
N PHE A 217 -10.06 -7.18 -14.18
CA PHE A 217 -10.20 -6.34 -12.98
C PHE A 217 -10.32 -4.84 -13.28
N GLY A 218 -10.00 -4.41 -14.51
CA GLY A 218 -9.97 -3.01 -14.88
C GLY A 218 -8.89 -2.25 -14.09
N LEU A 219 -7.63 -2.60 -14.31
CA LEU A 219 -6.50 -2.00 -13.62
C LEU A 219 -5.87 -0.88 -14.43
N ARG A 220 -5.51 0.19 -13.74
CA ARG A 220 -4.60 1.22 -14.24
C ARG A 220 -3.32 1.21 -13.42
N HIS A 221 -2.22 1.22 -14.12
CA HIS A 221 -0.89 1.26 -13.57
C HIS A 221 -0.25 2.64 -13.74
N GLU A 222 0.60 3.01 -12.79
CA GLU A 222 1.41 4.22 -12.85
C GLU A 222 2.83 3.87 -12.41
N ILE A 223 3.84 4.17 -13.23
CA ILE A 223 5.21 4.25 -12.71
C ILE A 223 5.28 5.52 -11.88
N THR A 224 5.56 5.36 -10.61
CA THR A 224 5.64 6.46 -9.65
C THR A 224 7.03 6.55 -9.04
N GLU A 225 7.46 7.78 -8.79
CA GLU A 225 8.68 8.10 -8.05
C GLU A 225 8.32 8.59 -6.65
N MET A 226 8.98 8.02 -5.66
CA MET A 226 9.03 8.53 -4.30
C MET A 226 10.45 9.04 -4.06
N ALA A 227 10.65 10.36 -4.09
CA ALA A 227 11.95 10.93 -3.79
C ALA A 227 12.29 10.77 -2.30
N LEU A 228 13.52 10.36 -2.00
CA LEU A 228 14.07 10.36 -0.66
C LEU A 228 14.97 11.58 -0.50
N ILE A 229 14.65 12.42 0.47
CA ILE A 229 15.34 13.66 0.73
C ILE A 229 15.96 13.69 2.14
N GLU A 230 17.11 14.32 2.28
CA GLU A 230 17.58 14.78 3.57
C GLU A 230 16.76 16.05 3.93
N PRO A 231 15.95 16.01 5.00
CA PRO A 231 15.11 17.14 5.34
C PRO A 231 15.96 18.27 5.94
N PRO A 232 15.68 19.53 5.62
CA PRO A 232 16.29 20.65 6.32
C PRO A 232 15.98 20.61 7.83
N PRO A 233 16.87 21.12 8.72
CA PRO A 233 16.67 21.06 10.17
C PRO A 233 15.32 21.62 10.64
N ALA A 234 14.80 22.66 10.00
CA ALA A 234 13.52 23.27 10.35
C ALA A 234 12.31 22.33 10.20
N ILE A 235 12.43 21.25 9.43
CA ILE A 235 11.32 20.30 9.16
C ILE A 235 11.70 18.83 9.43
N ALA A 236 12.88 18.57 9.98
CA ALA A 236 13.37 17.19 10.20
C ALA A 236 12.45 16.37 11.13
N GLY A 237 11.82 17.00 12.12
CA GLY A 237 10.84 16.37 13.03
C GLY A 237 9.39 16.47 12.57
N LEU A 238 9.12 16.78 11.31
CA LEU A 238 7.77 17.06 10.82
C LEU A 238 7.38 16.12 9.68
N GLY A 239 6.15 15.61 9.69
CA GLY A 239 5.48 15.09 8.51
C GLY A 239 4.50 16.15 7.99
N ILE A 240 4.60 16.56 6.74
CA ILE A 240 3.81 17.67 6.18
C ILE A 240 3.07 17.21 4.95
N THR A 241 1.78 17.54 4.86
CA THR A 241 0.97 17.36 3.66
C THR A 241 0.26 18.66 3.33
N VAL A 242 0.51 19.21 2.15
CA VAL A 242 -0.35 20.25 1.59
C VAL A 242 -1.41 19.55 0.74
N MET A 243 -2.68 19.85 0.98
CA MET A 243 -3.80 19.12 0.38
C MET A 243 -4.90 20.09 -0.05
N ASP A 244 -5.83 19.72 -0.71
CA ASP A 244 -6.34 18.65 -1.54
C ASP A 244 -6.33 19.16 -2.98
N GLY A 245 -5.22 18.94 -3.68
CA GLY A 245 -5.00 19.51 -5.02
C GLY A 245 -3.62 19.13 -5.57
N PRO A 246 -3.06 19.92 -6.52
CA PRO A 246 -1.80 19.59 -7.20
C PRO A 246 -0.57 19.91 -6.31
N PHE A 247 -0.54 19.39 -5.11
CA PHE A 247 0.43 19.70 -4.07
C PHE A 247 1.33 18.52 -3.74
N PHE A 248 1.91 18.52 -2.54
CA PHE A 248 2.95 17.60 -2.13
C PHE A 248 2.73 17.05 -0.72
N SER A 249 3.48 15.99 -0.44
CA SER A 249 3.60 15.44 0.91
C SER A 249 5.04 15.04 1.19
N THR A 250 5.54 15.38 2.37
CA THR A 250 6.80 14.87 2.91
C THR A 250 6.55 14.18 4.25
N MET A 251 7.16 13.02 4.44
CA MET A 251 7.00 12.18 5.63
C MET A 251 8.34 11.58 6.04
N PRO A 252 8.60 11.40 7.34
CA PRO A 252 9.70 10.54 7.76
C PRO A 252 9.65 9.17 7.07
N PHE A 253 10.80 8.69 6.61
CA PHE A 253 11.02 7.37 6.05
C PHE A 253 12.02 6.61 6.91
N PRO A 254 11.57 6.00 8.03
CA PRO A 254 12.46 5.50 9.07
C PRO A 254 13.43 4.41 8.61
N ALA A 255 13.06 3.61 7.60
CA ALA A 255 13.91 2.56 7.05
C ALA A 255 15.22 3.08 6.42
N ARG A 256 15.32 4.39 6.15
CA ARG A 256 16.52 5.01 5.58
C ARG A 256 17.00 6.24 6.34
N GLY A 257 16.33 6.65 7.40
CA GLY A 257 16.67 7.87 8.15
C GLY A 257 16.48 9.16 7.33
N LEU A 258 15.67 9.11 6.28
CA LEU A 258 15.38 10.19 5.35
C LEU A 258 13.90 10.58 5.45
N HIS A 259 13.49 11.54 4.62
CA HIS A 259 12.08 11.81 4.36
C HIS A 259 11.72 11.40 2.94
N THR A 260 10.47 10.93 2.75
CA THR A 260 9.88 10.85 1.41
C THR A 260 9.41 12.24 0.99
N LEU A 261 9.54 12.54 -0.29
CA LEU A 261 8.85 13.67 -0.93
C LEU A 261 8.09 13.13 -2.14
N SER A 262 6.77 13.35 -2.14
CA SER A 262 5.91 13.07 -3.28
C SER A 262 5.17 14.33 -3.70
N HIS A 263 4.91 14.48 -4.98
CA HIS A 263 4.20 15.62 -5.54
C HIS A 263 3.19 15.15 -6.59
N VAL A 264 1.95 15.59 -6.51
CA VAL A 264 0.87 15.10 -7.39
C VAL A 264 1.20 15.24 -8.87
N ARG A 265 1.98 16.29 -9.27
CA ARG A 265 2.38 16.52 -10.66
C ARG A 265 3.58 15.70 -11.13
N TYR A 266 4.51 15.38 -10.22
CA TYR A 266 5.83 14.86 -10.60
C TYR A 266 6.04 13.41 -10.18
N THR A 267 5.36 12.95 -9.14
CA THR A 267 5.40 11.55 -8.70
C THR A 267 4.93 10.57 -9.78
N PRO A 268 3.84 10.80 -10.53
CA PRO A 268 3.50 9.95 -11.67
C PRO A 268 4.41 10.27 -12.86
N HIS A 269 5.08 9.23 -13.39
CA HIS A 269 5.95 9.34 -14.58
C HIS A 269 5.26 8.83 -15.84
N LEU A 270 4.62 7.66 -15.76
CA LEU A 270 3.92 7.01 -16.86
C LEU A 270 2.64 6.37 -16.33
N SER A 271 1.56 6.46 -17.07
CA SER A 271 0.29 5.80 -16.72
C SER A 271 -0.25 5.04 -17.92
N TRP A 272 -0.82 3.84 -17.68
CA TRP A 272 -1.48 3.03 -18.69
C TRP A 272 -2.60 2.19 -18.09
N ILE A 273 -3.56 1.83 -18.91
CA ILE A 273 -4.58 0.83 -18.58
C ILE A 273 -4.01 -0.53 -18.93
N GLU A 274 -4.23 -1.53 -18.09
CA GLU A 274 -3.81 -2.90 -18.36
C GLU A 274 -4.61 -3.49 -19.53
N GLU A 275 -3.90 -3.91 -20.56
CA GLU A 275 -4.42 -4.61 -21.71
C GLU A 275 -3.72 -5.98 -21.82
N GLY A 276 -4.40 -7.04 -21.35
CA GLY A 276 -4.05 -8.41 -21.71
C GLY A 276 -2.76 -9.02 -21.15
N GLY A 277 -2.47 -8.91 -19.86
CA GLY A 277 -1.50 -9.81 -19.19
C GLY A 277 -0.02 -9.41 -19.28
N ASP A 278 0.29 -8.19 -19.71
CA ASP A 278 1.64 -7.62 -19.61
C ASP A 278 2.15 -7.63 -18.16
N ASP A 279 3.44 -7.89 -17.95
CA ASP A 279 4.05 -7.70 -16.64
C ASP A 279 4.35 -6.21 -16.42
N PRO A 280 3.62 -5.52 -15.50
CA PRO A 280 3.84 -4.10 -15.23
C PRO A 280 5.26 -3.79 -14.75
N TYR A 281 5.93 -4.76 -14.14
CA TYR A 281 7.30 -4.59 -13.68
C TYR A 281 8.32 -4.66 -14.81
N ALA A 282 8.06 -5.37 -15.89
CA ALA A 282 8.90 -5.33 -17.09
C ALA A 282 8.93 -3.91 -17.70
N ARG A 283 7.77 -3.20 -17.67
CA ARG A 283 7.73 -1.79 -18.08
C ARG A 283 8.54 -0.90 -17.15
N LEU A 284 8.48 -1.13 -15.83
CA LEU A 284 9.29 -0.39 -14.86
C LEU A 284 10.79 -0.65 -15.05
N GLU A 285 11.18 -1.89 -15.35
CA GLU A 285 12.58 -2.25 -15.58
C GLU A 285 13.14 -1.57 -16.85
N ALA A 286 12.32 -1.51 -17.90
CA ALA A 286 12.67 -0.82 -19.15
C ALA A 286 12.58 0.72 -19.06
N TYR A 287 11.97 1.28 -18.01
CA TYR A 287 11.79 2.72 -17.85
C TYR A 287 13.12 3.41 -17.46
N PRO A 288 13.49 4.56 -18.06
CA PRO A 288 14.76 5.25 -17.79
C PRO A 288 14.99 5.66 -16.33
N ARG A 289 13.92 5.83 -15.55
CA ARG A 289 13.94 6.25 -14.12
C ARG A 289 14.67 7.56 -13.88
N GLU A 290 14.56 8.51 -14.80
CA GLU A 290 15.06 9.87 -14.61
C GLU A 290 14.30 10.54 -13.47
N SER A 291 15.02 10.95 -12.42
CA SER A 291 14.40 11.52 -11.23
C SER A 291 13.84 12.92 -11.49
N ARG A 292 12.66 13.18 -10.93
CA ARG A 292 12.00 14.49 -10.87
C ARG A 292 12.08 15.14 -9.47
N ALA A 293 12.94 14.62 -8.60
CA ALA A 293 13.09 15.10 -7.23
C ALA A 293 13.36 16.59 -7.14
N GLU A 294 14.21 17.13 -8.00
CA GLU A 294 14.52 18.56 -8.04
C GLU A 294 13.29 19.42 -8.41
N TRP A 295 12.43 18.93 -9.28
CA TRP A 295 11.19 19.63 -9.61
C TRP A 295 10.20 19.56 -8.44
N MET A 296 10.13 18.40 -7.74
CA MET A 296 9.33 18.25 -6.53
C MET A 296 9.79 19.22 -5.44
N ILE A 297 11.09 19.31 -5.18
CA ILE A 297 11.69 20.23 -4.21
C ILE A 297 11.33 21.68 -4.56
N ARG A 298 11.59 22.09 -5.80
CA ARG A 298 11.39 23.46 -6.26
C ARG A 298 9.93 23.91 -6.18
N ASP A 299 8.98 23.07 -6.61
CA ASP A 299 7.55 23.42 -6.57
C ASP A 299 7.04 23.41 -5.12
N SER A 300 7.46 22.44 -4.31
CA SER A 300 7.08 22.36 -2.90
C SER A 300 7.63 23.52 -2.06
N ALA A 301 8.84 24.00 -2.37
CA ALA A 301 9.48 25.13 -1.67
C ALA A 301 8.68 26.44 -1.80
N ARG A 302 7.82 26.58 -2.79
CA ARG A 302 6.91 27.72 -2.92
C ARG A 302 5.94 27.82 -1.74
N TYR A 303 5.49 26.68 -1.25
CA TYR A 303 4.53 26.55 -0.14
C TYR A 303 5.22 26.42 1.21
N LEU A 304 6.34 25.68 1.24
CA LEU A 304 7.16 25.40 2.41
C LEU A 304 8.61 25.81 2.12
N PRO A 305 9.00 27.09 2.31
CA PRO A 305 10.29 27.64 1.87
C PRO A 305 11.52 26.85 2.34
N ALA A 306 11.45 26.22 3.51
CA ALA A 306 12.53 25.39 4.03
C ALA A 306 12.93 24.27 3.07
N LEU A 307 12.02 23.74 2.25
CA LEU A 307 12.33 22.67 1.29
C LEU A 307 13.32 23.10 0.20
N ALA A 308 13.54 24.41 -0.03
CA ALA A 308 14.59 24.86 -0.94
C ALA A 308 16.00 24.40 -0.52
N HIS A 309 16.19 24.02 0.73
CA HIS A 309 17.45 23.52 1.29
C HIS A 309 17.46 21.99 1.45
N ALA A 310 16.44 21.30 1.00
CA ALA A 310 16.43 19.83 0.98
C ALA A 310 17.38 19.30 -0.09
N ARG A 311 18.01 18.16 0.18
CA ARG A 311 18.84 17.46 -0.80
C ARG A 311 18.18 16.15 -1.19
N ALA A 312 18.07 15.89 -2.49
CA ALA A 312 17.64 14.59 -2.99
C ALA A 312 18.80 13.59 -2.85
N GLU A 313 18.57 12.52 -2.10
CA GLU A 313 19.57 11.47 -1.86
C GLU A 313 19.34 10.24 -2.73
N ALA A 314 18.09 9.90 -2.98
CA ALA A 314 17.70 8.75 -3.79
C ALA A 314 16.26 8.89 -4.29
N SER A 315 15.86 7.98 -5.19
CA SER A 315 14.48 7.86 -5.63
C SER A 315 14.07 6.38 -5.66
N LEU A 316 12.90 6.11 -5.12
CA LEU A 316 12.26 4.80 -5.16
C LEU A 316 11.21 4.82 -6.28
N PHE A 317 11.42 3.98 -7.30
CA PHE A 317 10.46 3.81 -8.39
C PHE A 317 9.65 2.55 -8.19
N GLU A 318 8.33 2.65 -8.36
CA GLU A 318 7.43 1.52 -8.20
C GLU A 318 6.22 1.64 -9.12
N VAL A 319 5.60 0.50 -9.43
CA VAL A 319 4.31 0.46 -10.11
C VAL A 319 3.19 0.57 -9.08
N LYS A 320 2.50 1.70 -9.10
CA LYS A 320 1.25 1.89 -8.36
C LYS A 320 0.08 1.42 -9.21
N THR A 321 -0.82 0.65 -8.62
CA THR A 321 -2.00 0.10 -9.30
C THR A 321 -3.28 0.53 -8.61
N VAL A 322 -4.25 0.95 -9.41
CA VAL A 322 -5.58 1.35 -8.97
C VAL A 322 -6.66 0.74 -9.84
N LEU A 323 -7.87 0.62 -9.28
CA LEU A 323 -9.04 0.21 -10.06
C LEU A 323 -9.57 1.41 -10.88
N THR A 324 -9.80 1.21 -12.18
CA THR A 324 -10.28 2.28 -13.08
C THR A 324 -11.64 2.84 -12.66
N ARG A 325 -12.51 2.02 -12.08
CA ARG A 325 -13.85 2.41 -11.62
C ARG A 325 -13.93 3.47 -10.52
N ASN A 326 -12.80 3.79 -9.87
CA ASN A 326 -12.75 4.66 -8.69
C ASN A 326 -11.92 5.94 -8.89
N GLU A 327 -11.74 6.35 -10.14
CA GLU A 327 -10.91 7.53 -10.45
C GLU A 327 -11.57 8.87 -10.07
N GLY A 328 -12.90 8.90 -9.97
CA GLY A 328 -13.65 10.14 -9.79
C GLY A 328 -13.71 10.69 -8.36
N ASP A 329 -13.56 9.85 -7.34
CA ASP A 329 -13.85 10.21 -5.93
C ASP A 329 -12.64 10.14 -4.98
N ASP A 330 -11.42 9.90 -5.50
CA ASP A 330 -10.21 9.60 -4.70
C ASP A 330 -10.38 8.41 -3.73
N GLY A 331 -11.44 7.65 -3.87
CA GLY A 331 -11.67 6.45 -3.09
C GLY A 331 -10.54 5.43 -3.27
N ARG A 332 -10.24 4.71 -2.22
CA ARG A 332 -9.29 3.58 -2.24
C ARG A 332 -10.00 2.33 -1.76
N PRO A 333 -11.03 1.86 -2.50
CA PRO A 333 -11.71 0.64 -2.13
C PRO A 333 -10.76 -0.55 -2.24
N ILE A 334 -11.00 -1.54 -1.42
CA ILE A 334 -10.38 -2.84 -1.60
C ILE A 334 -11.05 -3.57 -2.78
N LEU A 335 -10.26 -4.33 -3.53
CA LEU A 335 -10.78 -5.44 -4.31
C LEU A 335 -10.73 -6.70 -3.44
N PHE A 336 -11.84 -7.36 -3.31
CA PHE A 336 -11.94 -8.69 -2.75
C PHE A 336 -12.94 -9.43 -3.64
N GLN A 337 -12.42 -10.21 -4.56
CA GLN A 337 -13.25 -10.87 -5.57
C GLN A 337 -12.99 -12.37 -5.56
N ARG A 338 -14.05 -13.11 -5.35
CA ARG A 338 -14.09 -14.56 -5.44
C ARG A 338 -14.44 -14.97 -6.86
N HIS A 339 -13.67 -15.88 -7.45
CA HIS A 339 -13.87 -16.34 -8.82
C HIS A 339 -13.29 -17.76 -9.01
N GLY A 340 -13.26 -18.22 -10.28
CA GLY A 340 -12.91 -19.58 -10.63
C GLY A 340 -14.04 -20.57 -10.37
N GLU A 341 -13.89 -21.79 -10.82
CA GLU A 341 -14.86 -22.85 -10.61
C GLU A 341 -15.05 -23.11 -9.12
N GLY A 342 -16.29 -23.21 -8.67
CA GLY A 342 -16.64 -23.32 -7.25
C GLY A 342 -16.23 -22.12 -6.40
N GLY A 343 -15.76 -20.99 -6.99
CA GLY A 343 -15.33 -19.81 -6.28
C GLY A 343 -14.13 -20.02 -5.35
N ARG A 344 -13.12 -20.73 -5.81
CA ARG A 344 -11.97 -21.14 -4.99
C ARG A 344 -10.77 -20.22 -5.10
N VAL A 345 -10.83 -19.23 -5.97
CA VAL A 345 -9.78 -18.21 -6.11
C VAL A 345 -10.27 -16.89 -5.55
N PHE A 346 -9.46 -16.27 -4.71
CA PHE A 346 -9.69 -14.96 -4.11
C PHE A 346 -8.65 -13.97 -4.64
N SER A 347 -9.06 -13.01 -5.46
CA SER A 347 -8.19 -11.93 -5.92
C SER A 347 -8.35 -10.70 -5.04
N ILE A 348 -7.22 -10.21 -4.51
CA ILE A 348 -7.18 -9.21 -3.44
C ILE A 348 -6.25 -8.06 -3.82
N LEU A 349 -6.78 -6.83 -3.76
CA LEU A 349 -5.99 -5.61 -3.93
C LEU A 349 -6.45 -4.56 -2.94
N GLY A 350 -5.49 -3.87 -2.34
CA GLY A 350 -5.72 -2.71 -1.49
C GLY A 350 -4.67 -1.64 -1.74
N GLY A 351 -5.07 -0.39 -1.63
CA GLY A 351 -4.23 0.77 -1.92
C GLY A 351 -3.50 1.36 -0.71
N LYS A 352 -3.72 0.82 0.50
CA LYS A 352 -3.12 1.30 1.76
C LYS A 352 -2.77 0.12 2.64
N ILE A 353 -1.73 0.30 3.48
CA ILE A 353 -1.28 -0.77 4.37
C ILE A 353 -2.35 -1.15 5.41
N ASP A 354 -3.09 -0.18 5.92
CA ASP A 354 -4.15 -0.36 6.92
C ASP A 354 -5.42 -1.03 6.36
N ASN A 355 -5.61 -1.08 5.02
CA ASN A 355 -6.73 -1.81 4.43
C ASN A 355 -6.66 -3.34 4.61
N ILE A 356 -5.55 -3.88 5.09
CA ILE A 356 -5.47 -5.31 5.42
C ILE A 356 -6.57 -5.72 6.39
N TYR A 357 -6.94 -4.86 7.35
CA TYR A 357 -8.02 -5.15 8.29
C TYR A 357 -9.38 -5.24 7.62
N ASP A 358 -9.61 -4.46 6.57
CA ASP A 358 -10.83 -4.55 5.75
C ASP A 358 -10.90 -5.91 5.04
N ILE A 359 -9.75 -6.42 4.58
CA ILE A 359 -9.64 -7.74 3.94
C ILE A 359 -9.88 -8.85 4.96
N LEU A 360 -9.27 -8.77 6.15
CA LEU A 360 -9.45 -9.78 7.20
C LEU A 360 -10.92 -9.85 7.65
N GLU A 361 -11.61 -8.71 7.81
CA GLU A 361 -13.04 -8.66 8.10
C GLU A 361 -13.89 -9.32 7.01
N ARG A 362 -13.52 -9.13 5.73
CA ARG A 362 -14.16 -9.83 4.61
C ARG A 362 -13.91 -11.33 4.68
N LEU A 363 -12.68 -11.75 4.96
CA LEU A 363 -12.35 -13.16 5.13
C LEU A 363 -13.08 -13.80 6.32
N ASP A 364 -13.28 -13.06 7.42
CA ASP A 364 -14.06 -13.54 8.56
C ASP A 364 -15.53 -13.81 8.19
N ALA A 365 -16.09 -12.97 7.33
CA ALA A 365 -17.47 -13.11 6.86
C ALA A 365 -17.65 -14.18 5.74
N GLU A 366 -16.54 -14.60 5.10
CA GLU A 366 -16.60 -15.58 3.99
C GLU A 366 -16.73 -17.02 4.52
N ALA A 367 -17.69 -17.75 3.94
CA ALA A 367 -17.69 -19.21 3.99
C ALA A 367 -16.57 -19.71 3.05
N LEU A 368 -15.39 -19.97 3.62
CA LEU A 368 -14.31 -20.57 2.85
C LEU A 368 -14.70 -21.96 2.37
N PRO A 369 -14.27 -22.40 1.17
CA PRO A 369 -14.47 -23.77 0.72
C PRO A 369 -14.02 -24.75 1.80
N SER A 370 -14.79 -25.82 2.02
CA SER A 370 -14.38 -26.86 2.95
C SER A 370 -13.07 -27.48 2.47
N THR A 371 -12.10 -27.57 3.39
CA THR A 371 -10.92 -28.40 3.13
C THR A 371 -11.37 -29.84 3.00
N LEU A 372 -10.98 -30.50 1.92
CA LEU A 372 -11.15 -31.93 1.76
C LEU A 372 -10.21 -32.58 2.80
N ARG A 373 -10.70 -32.75 4.05
CA ARG A 373 -9.94 -33.50 5.06
C ARG A 373 -9.72 -34.91 4.54
N ARG A 374 -8.50 -35.21 4.21
CA ARG A 374 -8.03 -36.57 3.92
C ARG A 374 -7.58 -37.26 5.20
#